data_9cc1733f5549796d87c7c6fda6e3530a
#
_entry.id   9cc1733f5549796d87c7c6fda6e3530a
#
_cell.length_a   1.000
_cell.length_b   1.000
_cell.length_c   1.000
_cell.angle_alpha   90.00
_cell.angle_beta   90.00
_cell.angle_gamma   90.00
#
_symmetry.space_group_name_H-M   'P 1'
#
loop_
_entity.id
_entity.type
_entity.pdbx_description
1 polymer ?
#
loop_
_entity_poly.entity_id
_entity_poly.type
_entity_poly.pdbx_seq_one_letter_code
_entity_poly.pdbx_strand_id
1 'polypeptide(L)'
;LKYAQPGQTIFLKNGTYSGAKVERSVSGTADKNINLVAESLSTDGTDGVVFTGEVRLTGSYWHVYGLYVKDSAGVGIQICGNYNTIEMCTVNHAANSGIQISREGGADNDAGRKGKLWPTGNLIKNCESFDNCDKGRNDADGFAAKLTCGEDNKFYGCISHNNIDDGWDLYAKSVSGEIGAVTIENCVTYNNGWLTTDDVTAKGYEYGEGNGFKLGGGQMKGAHVLKNSISFDNHAKGITSNSCPDCKIINCISYNNSLDNSAYNVGLNTKDSNIKAWEVTGLISLNNSKNTKLEDLIPFALHSENNYIYDGAASYNNKGEQATEDWFENVDTSVKPTRNEDGTINMHNLLLLKDTSKIGRAHV
;
A
#
# COMPACT_ATOMS: atom_id res chain seq x y z
N LEU A 1 -2.98 -22.62 17.47
CA LEU A 1 -4.02 -21.57 17.32
C LEU A 1 -5.44 -22.15 17.34
N LYS A 2 -5.64 -23.41 16.95
CA LYS A 2 -6.96 -24.09 16.78
C LYS A 2 -7.90 -24.00 18.00
N TYR A 3 -7.38 -23.88 19.21
CA TYR A 3 -8.16 -23.89 20.45
C TYR A 3 -8.18 -22.53 21.18
N ALA A 4 -7.68 -21.48 20.54
CA ALA A 4 -7.67 -20.15 21.12
C ALA A 4 -9.08 -19.66 21.41
N GLN A 5 -9.25 -18.98 22.55
CA GLN A 5 -10.52 -18.45 23.01
C GLN A 5 -10.48 -16.91 23.09
N PRO A 6 -11.62 -16.23 22.97
CA PRO A 6 -11.69 -14.78 23.11
C PRO A 6 -11.02 -14.27 24.39
N GLY A 7 -10.17 -13.25 24.24
CA GLY A 7 -9.42 -12.63 25.34
C GLY A 7 -8.08 -13.29 25.67
N GLN A 8 -7.72 -14.38 25.01
CA GLN A 8 -6.43 -15.03 25.24
C GLN A 8 -5.30 -14.35 24.46
N THR A 9 -4.11 -14.38 25.04
CA THR A 9 -2.87 -14.00 24.38
C THR A 9 -1.97 -15.23 24.21
N ILE A 10 -1.54 -15.45 22.99
CA ILE A 10 -0.61 -16.51 22.59
C ILE A 10 0.72 -15.85 22.30
N PHE A 11 1.74 -16.15 23.12
CA PHE A 11 3.10 -15.70 22.89
C PHE A 11 3.85 -16.74 22.06
N LEU A 12 4.35 -16.31 20.92
CA LEU A 12 5.24 -17.11 20.09
C LEU A 12 6.67 -16.91 20.56
N LYS A 13 7.35 -18.01 20.85
CA LYS A 13 8.78 -17.99 21.13
C LYS A 13 9.58 -17.74 19.86
N ASN A 14 10.76 -17.13 20.01
CA ASN A 14 11.69 -16.96 18.92
C ASN A 14 11.98 -18.30 18.24
N GLY A 15 11.99 -18.28 16.93
CA GLY A 15 12.19 -19.47 16.11
C GLY A 15 11.48 -19.40 14.77
N THR A 16 11.69 -20.44 13.96
CA THR A 16 11.12 -20.53 12.61
C THR A 16 9.91 -21.45 12.60
N TYR A 17 8.82 -20.98 11.99
CA TYR A 17 7.54 -21.66 11.82
C TYR A 17 7.20 -21.81 10.35
N SER A 18 6.58 -22.92 9.95
CA SER A 18 6.30 -23.23 8.53
C SER A 18 5.07 -22.56 7.94
N GLY A 19 4.35 -21.76 8.71
CA GLY A 19 3.10 -21.10 8.31
C GLY A 19 2.01 -21.30 9.37
N ALA A 20 0.89 -20.59 9.21
CA ALA A 20 -0.25 -20.72 10.14
C ALA A 20 -1.58 -20.50 9.42
N LYS A 21 -2.61 -21.22 9.84
CA LYS A 21 -3.99 -20.94 9.48
C LYS A 21 -4.86 -20.81 10.72
N VAL A 22 -5.61 -19.72 10.78
CA VAL A 22 -6.66 -19.51 11.77
C VAL A 22 -8.01 -19.74 11.11
N GLU A 23 -8.74 -20.73 11.57
CA GLU A 23 -10.05 -21.07 11.03
C GLU A 23 -11.11 -20.03 11.43
N ARG A 24 -12.16 -19.87 10.63
CA ARG A 24 -13.26 -18.92 10.86
C ARG A 24 -13.97 -19.15 12.21
N SER A 25 -14.04 -20.39 12.67
CA SER A 25 -14.62 -20.75 13.96
C SER A 25 -13.79 -20.31 15.16
N VAL A 26 -12.54 -19.91 14.97
CA VAL A 26 -11.64 -19.43 16.02
C VAL A 26 -11.55 -17.92 15.93
N SER A 27 -12.49 -17.26 16.57
CA SER A 27 -12.62 -15.80 16.52
C SER A 27 -12.72 -15.21 17.92
N GLY A 28 -12.17 -14.01 18.08
CA GLY A 28 -12.43 -13.17 19.24
C GLY A 28 -13.82 -12.52 19.19
N THR A 29 -14.02 -11.52 19.98
CA THR A 29 -15.20 -10.63 19.97
C THR A 29 -14.75 -9.18 20.00
N ALA A 30 -15.65 -8.24 19.76
CA ALA A 30 -15.37 -6.81 19.81
C ALA A 30 -14.71 -6.36 21.13
N ASP A 31 -15.09 -6.98 22.24
CA ASP A 31 -14.56 -6.66 23.57
C ASP A 31 -13.38 -7.54 24.00
N LYS A 32 -13.12 -8.64 23.29
CA LYS A 32 -12.12 -9.65 23.65
C LYS A 32 -11.41 -10.21 22.42
N ASN A 33 -10.42 -9.49 21.93
CA ASN A 33 -9.57 -9.98 20.86
C ASN A 33 -8.80 -11.22 21.30
N ILE A 34 -8.44 -12.06 20.34
CA ILE A 34 -7.41 -13.07 20.52
C ILE A 34 -6.10 -12.45 20.04
N ASN A 35 -5.06 -12.50 20.88
CA ASN A 35 -3.78 -11.89 20.54
C ASN A 35 -2.75 -12.96 20.19
N LEU A 36 -2.02 -12.76 19.11
CA LEU A 36 -0.87 -13.55 18.69
C LEU A 36 0.34 -12.62 18.66
N VAL A 37 1.24 -12.80 19.62
CA VAL A 37 2.32 -11.84 19.87
C VAL A 37 3.68 -12.52 19.78
N ALA A 38 4.57 -11.98 18.98
CA ALA A 38 5.95 -12.41 18.89
C ALA A 38 6.72 -12.06 20.17
N GLU A 39 7.60 -12.97 20.63
CA GLU A 39 8.51 -12.72 21.76
C GLU A 39 9.47 -11.58 21.46
N SER A 40 10.00 -11.50 20.25
CA SER A 40 10.73 -10.35 19.74
C SER A 40 10.50 -10.16 18.24
N LEU A 41 10.64 -8.92 17.79
CA LEU A 41 10.62 -8.58 16.36
C LEU A 41 11.87 -9.13 15.68
N SER A 42 11.74 -9.54 14.42
CA SER A 42 12.87 -9.79 13.55
C SER A 42 13.16 -8.57 12.69
N THR A 43 14.43 -8.28 12.46
CA THR A 43 14.85 -7.17 11.59
C THR A 43 15.14 -7.62 10.15
N ASP A 44 15.56 -8.88 9.97
CA ASP A 44 16.03 -9.41 8.67
C ASP A 44 15.50 -10.82 8.34
N GLY A 45 14.66 -11.38 9.21
CA GLY A 45 14.12 -12.74 9.03
C GLY A 45 15.07 -13.85 9.42
N THR A 46 16.13 -13.57 10.18
CA THR A 46 17.07 -14.59 10.68
C THR A 46 16.94 -14.84 12.18
N ASP A 47 16.36 -13.90 12.91
CA ASP A 47 16.11 -13.96 14.35
C ASP A 47 14.62 -13.70 14.68
N GLY A 48 14.26 -13.62 15.95
CA GLY A 48 12.90 -13.34 16.37
C GLY A 48 11.89 -14.42 15.98
N VAL A 49 10.67 -14.03 15.70
CA VAL A 49 9.59 -14.94 15.27
C VAL A 49 9.42 -14.88 13.76
N VAL A 50 9.85 -15.93 13.07
CA VAL A 50 9.88 -16.01 11.60
C VAL A 50 8.94 -17.11 11.10
N PHE A 51 8.12 -16.79 10.11
CA PHE A 51 7.32 -17.76 9.37
C PHE A 51 7.87 -17.93 7.96
N THR A 52 8.12 -19.18 7.53
CA THR A 52 8.54 -19.51 6.17
C THR A 52 7.36 -20.09 5.39
N GLY A 53 6.30 -19.31 5.24
CA GLY A 53 5.07 -19.72 4.57
C GLY A 53 3.89 -18.85 4.99
N GLU A 54 2.76 -19.03 4.33
CA GLU A 54 1.58 -18.21 4.51
C GLU A 54 1.06 -18.20 5.94
N VAL A 55 0.71 -17.00 6.43
CA VAL A 55 -0.12 -16.82 7.63
C VAL A 55 -1.51 -16.38 7.18
N ARG A 56 -2.50 -17.26 7.34
CA ARG A 56 -3.87 -17.01 6.90
C ARG A 56 -4.83 -16.83 8.09
N LEU A 57 -5.48 -15.70 8.14
CA LEU A 57 -6.45 -15.35 9.17
C LEU A 57 -7.88 -15.39 8.59
N THR A 58 -8.59 -16.51 8.79
CA THR A 58 -10.01 -16.61 8.42
C THR A 58 -10.91 -16.25 9.61
N GLY A 59 -10.40 -16.35 10.85
CA GLY A 59 -11.04 -15.86 12.07
C GLY A 59 -11.10 -14.33 12.13
N SER A 60 -11.97 -13.82 12.97
CA SER A 60 -12.19 -12.40 13.19
C SER A 60 -11.75 -11.97 14.60
N TYR A 61 -11.51 -10.66 14.78
CA TYR A 61 -11.10 -10.08 16.06
C TYR A 61 -9.78 -10.67 16.59
N TRP A 62 -8.80 -10.80 15.71
CA TRP A 62 -7.42 -11.14 16.07
C TRP A 62 -6.56 -9.88 16.09
N HIS A 63 -5.65 -9.80 17.04
CA HIS A 63 -4.51 -8.89 17.01
C HIS A 63 -3.23 -9.69 16.84
N VAL A 64 -2.59 -9.54 15.72
CA VAL A 64 -1.34 -10.20 15.36
C VAL A 64 -0.22 -9.17 15.39
N TYR A 65 0.80 -9.43 16.21
CA TYR A 65 1.88 -8.49 16.44
C TYR A 65 3.26 -9.11 16.22
N GLY A 66 4.07 -8.46 15.39
CA GLY A 66 5.51 -8.68 15.35
C GLY A 66 5.99 -9.89 14.55
N LEU A 67 5.19 -10.42 13.63
CA LEU A 67 5.60 -11.56 12.81
C LEU A 67 6.50 -11.10 11.65
N TYR A 68 7.56 -11.84 11.39
CA TYR A 68 8.29 -11.79 10.14
C TYR A 68 7.88 -12.97 9.26
N VAL A 69 7.29 -12.70 8.09
CA VAL A 69 6.84 -13.75 7.17
C VAL A 69 7.66 -13.68 5.88
N LYS A 70 8.27 -14.78 5.48
CA LYS A 70 9.07 -14.84 4.26
C LYS A 70 8.87 -16.13 3.47
N ASP A 71 9.28 -16.07 2.20
CA ASP A 71 9.35 -17.24 1.30
C ASP A 71 7.99 -17.96 1.17
N SER A 72 6.87 -17.23 1.27
CA SER A 72 5.55 -17.83 1.06
C SER A 72 5.34 -18.20 -0.40
N ALA A 73 4.84 -19.42 -0.65
CA ALA A 73 4.51 -19.88 -2.01
C ALA A 73 3.25 -19.20 -2.61
N GLY A 74 2.61 -18.32 -1.88
CA GLY A 74 1.46 -17.51 -2.26
C GLY A 74 1.53 -16.17 -1.55
N VAL A 75 0.40 -15.68 -1.04
CA VAL A 75 0.33 -14.48 -0.20
C VAL A 75 1.15 -14.69 1.08
N GLY A 76 1.81 -13.65 1.57
CA GLY A 76 2.54 -13.73 2.84
C GLY A 76 1.60 -13.79 4.04
N ILE A 77 0.82 -12.71 4.28
CA ILE A 77 -0.25 -12.68 5.29
C ILE A 77 -1.57 -12.44 4.57
N GLN A 78 -2.50 -13.40 4.63
CA GLN A 78 -3.83 -13.27 4.04
C GLN A 78 -4.90 -13.06 5.12
N ILE A 79 -5.64 -11.96 5.04
CA ILE A 79 -6.71 -11.62 5.96
C ILE A 79 -8.05 -11.87 5.27
N CYS A 80 -8.78 -12.89 5.74
CA CYS A 80 -10.09 -13.31 5.24
C CYS A 80 -11.22 -13.12 6.25
N GLY A 81 -10.88 -12.77 7.50
CA GLY A 81 -11.83 -12.46 8.58
C GLY A 81 -12.04 -10.96 8.74
N ASN A 82 -12.82 -10.59 9.74
CA ASN A 82 -13.23 -9.21 9.99
C ASN A 82 -12.60 -8.67 11.27
N TYR A 83 -12.40 -7.36 11.33
CA TYR A 83 -11.98 -6.64 12.54
C TYR A 83 -10.67 -7.19 13.14
N ASN A 84 -9.75 -7.61 12.28
CA ASN A 84 -8.41 -8.02 12.70
C ASN A 84 -7.46 -6.81 12.69
N THR A 85 -6.49 -6.81 13.59
CA THR A 85 -5.36 -5.89 13.58
C THR A 85 -4.08 -6.67 13.30
N ILE A 86 -3.36 -6.28 12.27
CA ILE A 86 -2.01 -6.78 11.95
C ILE A 86 -1.06 -5.64 12.21
N GLU A 87 -0.17 -5.79 13.16
CA GLU A 87 0.68 -4.70 13.63
C GLU A 87 2.15 -5.11 13.71
N MET A 88 3.05 -4.23 13.29
CA MET A 88 4.50 -4.44 13.35
C MET A 88 4.97 -5.73 12.67
N CYS A 89 4.25 -6.17 11.62
CA CYS A 89 4.61 -7.35 10.86
C CYS A 89 5.41 -6.95 9.61
N THR A 90 6.40 -7.77 9.27
CA THR A 90 7.20 -7.65 8.05
C THR A 90 6.94 -8.83 7.14
N VAL A 91 6.77 -8.56 5.84
CA VAL A 91 6.63 -9.62 4.83
C VAL A 91 7.59 -9.38 3.69
N ASN A 92 8.32 -10.42 3.28
CA ASN A 92 9.13 -10.38 2.06
C ASN A 92 9.18 -11.72 1.32
N HIS A 93 9.57 -11.66 0.04
CA HIS A 93 9.72 -12.84 -0.83
C HIS A 93 8.46 -13.72 -0.90
N ALA A 94 7.25 -13.14 -0.80
CA ALA A 94 6.03 -13.87 -1.10
C ALA A 94 5.87 -14.03 -2.62
N ALA A 95 5.38 -15.19 -3.06
CA ALA A 95 5.13 -15.46 -4.49
C ALA A 95 3.79 -14.88 -4.99
N ASN A 96 3.21 -13.98 -4.26
CA ASN A 96 2.06 -13.12 -4.54
C ASN A 96 2.17 -11.90 -3.61
N SER A 97 1.10 -11.12 -3.45
CA SER A 97 1.12 -9.94 -2.58
C SER A 97 1.59 -10.25 -1.16
N GLY A 98 2.36 -9.35 -0.55
CA GLY A 98 2.88 -9.56 0.80
C GLY A 98 1.78 -9.64 1.85
N ILE A 99 0.97 -8.59 2.02
CA ILE A 99 -0.18 -8.58 2.94
C ILE A 99 -1.46 -8.28 2.14
N GLN A 100 -2.39 -9.23 2.12
CA GLN A 100 -3.60 -9.12 1.31
C GLN A 100 -4.88 -9.28 2.14
N ILE A 101 -5.82 -8.36 1.94
CA ILE A 101 -7.20 -8.43 2.43
C ILE A 101 -8.09 -8.90 1.27
N SER A 102 -8.59 -10.12 1.36
CA SER A 102 -9.53 -10.69 0.39
C SER A 102 -10.23 -11.90 0.99
N ARG A 103 -11.37 -12.31 0.44
CA ARG A 103 -12.02 -13.52 0.92
C ARG A 103 -11.16 -14.78 0.72
N GLU A 104 -11.42 -15.80 1.49
CA GLU A 104 -10.80 -17.11 1.32
C GLU A 104 -11.22 -17.78 -0.01
N GLY A 105 -10.29 -18.41 -0.71
CA GLY A 105 -10.56 -19.25 -1.87
C GLY A 105 -10.66 -18.52 -3.21
N GLY A 106 -10.00 -17.35 -3.33
CA GLY A 106 -9.88 -16.62 -4.61
C GLY A 106 -11.02 -15.66 -4.88
N ALA A 107 -10.78 -14.79 -5.84
CA ALA A 107 -11.54 -13.55 -5.95
C ALA A 107 -12.41 -13.43 -7.19
N ASP A 108 -12.11 -14.16 -8.25
CA ASP A 108 -12.50 -13.75 -9.59
C ASP A 108 -13.98 -13.92 -9.96
N ASN A 109 -14.78 -14.68 -9.21
CA ASN A 109 -16.15 -15.02 -9.60
C ASN A 109 -17.14 -14.94 -8.43
N ASP A 110 -17.16 -13.84 -7.72
CA ASP A 110 -17.92 -13.76 -6.46
C ASP A 110 -19.22 -12.94 -6.51
N ALA A 111 -19.76 -12.71 -7.70
CA ALA A 111 -20.95 -11.88 -7.92
C ALA A 111 -22.17 -12.19 -7.00
N GLY A 112 -22.27 -13.40 -6.48
CA GLY A 112 -23.35 -13.77 -5.56
C GLY A 112 -23.02 -13.68 -4.07
N ARG A 113 -21.81 -13.29 -3.70
CA ARG A 113 -21.30 -13.35 -2.33
C ARG A 113 -20.88 -11.99 -1.74
N LYS A 114 -21.09 -10.91 -2.49
CA LYS A 114 -20.79 -9.55 -2.03
C LYS A 114 -21.38 -9.32 -0.64
N GLY A 115 -20.53 -8.86 0.28
CA GLY A 115 -20.89 -8.54 1.66
C GLY A 115 -21.07 -9.73 2.61
N LYS A 116 -21.08 -10.99 2.13
CA LYS A 116 -21.27 -12.16 3.02
C LYS A 116 -19.98 -12.76 3.57
N LEU A 117 -18.92 -12.74 2.76
CA LEU A 117 -17.60 -13.32 3.10
C LEU A 117 -16.45 -12.35 2.85
N TRP A 118 -16.73 -11.13 2.47
CA TRP A 118 -15.72 -10.14 2.21
C TRP A 118 -15.20 -9.52 3.51
N PRO A 119 -13.89 -9.60 3.76
CA PRO A 119 -13.30 -9.10 5.00
C PRO A 119 -13.50 -7.59 5.16
N THR A 120 -13.90 -7.19 6.37
CA THR A 120 -14.35 -5.84 6.70
C THR A 120 -13.69 -5.37 7.99
N GLY A 121 -13.40 -4.07 8.11
CA GLY A 121 -12.97 -3.42 9.34
C GLY A 121 -11.59 -3.84 9.84
N ASN A 122 -10.71 -4.34 8.96
CA ASN A 122 -9.38 -4.75 9.35
C ASN A 122 -8.42 -3.55 9.35
N LEU A 123 -7.47 -3.55 10.29
CA LEU A 123 -6.41 -2.56 10.43
C LEU A 123 -5.05 -3.22 10.20
N ILE A 124 -4.33 -2.77 9.18
CA ILE A 124 -2.94 -3.10 8.95
C ILE A 124 -2.12 -1.88 9.39
N LYS A 125 -1.34 -2.04 10.47
CA LYS A 125 -0.69 -0.92 11.13
C LYS A 125 0.80 -1.14 11.27
N ASN A 126 1.59 -0.15 10.87
CA ASN A 126 3.04 -0.15 11.05
C ASN A 126 3.72 -1.41 10.49
N CYS A 127 3.20 -1.94 9.39
CA CYS A 127 3.75 -3.11 8.71
C CYS A 127 4.66 -2.70 7.57
N GLU A 128 5.54 -3.63 7.17
CA GLU A 128 6.45 -3.45 6.05
C GLU A 128 6.32 -4.62 5.07
N SER A 129 6.36 -4.34 3.77
CA SER A 129 6.22 -5.37 2.75
C SER A 129 7.12 -5.06 1.56
N PHE A 130 8.02 -5.99 1.22
CA PHE A 130 9.02 -5.79 0.17
C PHE A 130 9.50 -7.09 -0.48
N ASP A 131 10.14 -6.97 -1.64
CA ASP A 131 10.71 -8.08 -2.42
C ASP A 131 9.71 -9.21 -2.74
N ASN A 132 8.42 -8.89 -2.82
CA ASN A 132 7.43 -9.87 -3.23
C ASN A 132 7.41 -9.99 -4.76
N CYS A 133 7.37 -11.24 -5.25
CA CYS A 133 7.47 -11.50 -6.67
C CYS A 133 6.76 -12.80 -7.06
N ASP A 134 5.73 -12.68 -7.89
CA ASP A 134 5.12 -13.82 -8.55
C ASP A 134 5.91 -14.27 -9.78
N LYS A 135 5.63 -15.48 -10.26
CA LYS A 135 6.30 -16.05 -11.43
C LYS A 135 6.13 -15.20 -12.71
N GLY A 136 4.99 -14.51 -12.81
CA GLY A 136 4.66 -13.65 -13.95
C GLY A 136 5.26 -12.25 -13.86
N ARG A 137 5.80 -11.87 -12.70
CA ARG A 137 6.35 -10.56 -12.38
C ARG A 137 5.35 -9.41 -12.57
N ASN A 138 4.05 -9.64 -12.27
CA ASN A 138 3.01 -8.65 -12.52
C ASN A 138 1.75 -8.78 -11.63
N ASP A 139 1.84 -9.43 -10.47
CA ASP A 139 0.69 -9.63 -9.57
C ASP A 139 1.08 -9.65 -8.07
N ALA A 140 2.36 -9.48 -7.75
CA ALA A 140 2.86 -9.49 -6.39
C ALA A 140 3.09 -8.06 -5.86
N ASP A 141 2.07 -7.54 -5.17
CA ASP A 141 2.09 -6.22 -4.54
C ASP A 141 2.73 -6.26 -3.15
N GLY A 142 3.08 -5.10 -2.61
CA GLY A 142 3.40 -4.99 -1.19
C GLY A 142 2.17 -5.23 -0.33
N PHE A 143 1.13 -4.44 -0.56
CA PHE A 143 -0.16 -4.53 0.12
C PHE A 143 -1.30 -4.58 -0.89
N ALA A 144 -2.29 -5.42 -0.64
CA ALA A 144 -3.46 -5.50 -1.48
C ALA A 144 -4.75 -5.55 -0.66
N ALA A 145 -5.78 -4.82 -1.12
CA ALA A 145 -7.15 -4.96 -0.69
C ALA A 145 -7.99 -4.99 -1.95
N LYS A 146 -8.01 -6.15 -2.63
CA LYS A 146 -8.48 -6.25 -4.01
C LYS A 146 -9.52 -7.33 -4.23
N LEU A 147 -10.34 -7.13 -5.24
CA LEU A 147 -11.31 -8.06 -5.84
C LEU A 147 -12.49 -8.42 -4.92
N THR A 148 -12.27 -8.82 -3.69
CA THR A 148 -13.30 -9.24 -2.73
C THR A 148 -13.02 -8.68 -1.34
N CYS A 149 -12.96 -7.37 -1.24
CA CYS A 149 -12.71 -6.61 -0.03
C CYS A 149 -13.97 -5.86 0.40
N GLY A 150 -14.36 -5.99 1.66
CA GLY A 150 -15.48 -5.28 2.26
C GLY A 150 -15.05 -3.87 2.74
N GLU A 151 -15.95 -3.21 3.47
CA GLU A 151 -15.80 -1.83 3.89
C GLU A 151 -14.86 -1.66 5.09
N ASP A 152 -14.43 -0.42 5.35
CA ASP A 152 -13.71 0.01 6.55
C ASP A 152 -12.36 -0.67 6.80
N ASN A 153 -11.73 -1.21 5.76
CA ASN A 153 -10.35 -1.70 5.86
C ASN A 153 -9.37 -0.54 5.79
N LYS A 154 -8.32 -0.58 6.62
CA LYS A 154 -7.36 0.52 6.73
C LYS A 154 -5.92 0.02 6.78
N PHE A 155 -5.07 0.70 6.02
CA PHE A 155 -3.61 0.66 6.15
C PHE A 155 -3.14 1.96 6.81
N TYR A 156 -2.31 1.85 7.86
CA TYR A 156 -1.82 2.99 8.62
C TYR A 156 -0.34 2.82 8.96
N GLY A 157 0.48 3.81 8.65
CA GLY A 157 1.90 3.79 9.01
C GLY A 157 2.69 2.66 8.35
N CYS A 158 2.30 2.20 7.17
CA CYS A 158 2.93 1.07 6.48
C CYS A 158 3.98 1.54 5.46
N ILE A 159 5.00 0.71 5.23
CA ILE A 159 6.06 0.91 4.24
C ILE A 159 5.97 -0.20 3.19
N SER A 160 5.93 0.16 1.91
CA SER A 160 5.98 -0.77 0.78
C SER A 160 7.09 -0.40 -0.17
N HIS A 161 7.97 -1.35 -0.50
CA HIS A 161 9.05 -1.07 -1.45
C HIS A 161 9.56 -2.32 -2.17
N ASN A 162 10.15 -2.10 -3.33
CA ASN A 162 10.79 -3.18 -4.08
C ASN A 162 9.89 -4.40 -4.33
N ASN A 163 8.58 -4.22 -4.45
CA ASN A 163 7.71 -5.29 -4.91
C ASN A 163 7.69 -5.28 -6.43
N ILE A 164 7.51 -6.45 -7.05
CA ILE A 164 7.61 -6.54 -8.50
C ILE A 164 6.42 -5.91 -9.20
N ASP A 165 5.27 -5.86 -8.56
CA ASP A 165 4.10 -5.11 -9.04
C ASP A 165 3.92 -3.84 -8.20
N ASP A 166 2.76 -3.56 -7.67
CA ASP A 166 2.43 -2.30 -7.03
C ASP A 166 2.84 -2.23 -5.54
N GLY A 167 3.05 -1.04 -5.02
CA GLY A 167 3.18 -0.84 -3.59
C GLY A 167 1.86 -1.14 -2.86
N TRP A 168 0.74 -0.59 -3.37
CA TRP A 168 -0.64 -0.91 -2.99
C TRP A 168 -1.48 -1.20 -4.22
N ASP A 169 -2.30 -2.26 -4.15
CA ASP A 169 -3.31 -2.55 -5.18
C ASP A 169 -4.72 -2.69 -4.57
N LEU A 170 -5.62 -1.77 -4.97
CA LEU A 170 -7.04 -1.77 -4.60
C LEU A 170 -7.92 -2.19 -5.79
N TYR A 171 -7.47 -3.10 -6.61
CA TYR A 171 -8.10 -3.47 -7.87
C TYR A 171 -9.49 -4.09 -7.69
N ALA A 172 -10.43 -3.65 -8.50
CA ALA A 172 -11.76 -4.23 -8.63
C ALA A 172 -12.06 -4.60 -10.09
N LYS A 173 -12.88 -5.61 -10.31
CA LYS A 173 -13.31 -6.08 -11.64
C LYS A 173 -14.82 -6.02 -11.76
N SER A 174 -15.34 -5.81 -12.97
CA SER A 174 -16.79 -5.84 -13.25
C SER A 174 -17.45 -7.16 -12.85
N VAL A 175 -16.72 -8.27 -12.91
CA VAL A 175 -17.20 -9.62 -12.52
C VAL A 175 -17.46 -9.72 -11.02
N SER A 176 -16.56 -9.22 -10.17
CA SER A 176 -16.75 -9.20 -8.73
C SER A 176 -17.56 -7.98 -8.26
N GLY A 177 -17.56 -6.93 -9.06
CA GLY A 177 -18.21 -5.66 -8.75
C GLY A 177 -17.36 -4.73 -7.91
N GLU A 178 -17.98 -3.66 -7.42
CA GLU A 178 -17.36 -2.68 -6.56
C GLU A 178 -16.93 -3.30 -5.24
N ILE A 179 -15.73 -2.97 -4.77
CA ILE A 179 -15.24 -3.33 -3.44
C ILE A 179 -15.56 -2.22 -2.43
N GLY A 180 -15.45 -2.52 -1.14
CA GLY A 180 -15.66 -1.54 -0.08
C GLY A 180 -14.57 -0.47 -0.03
N ALA A 181 -14.89 0.66 0.55
CA ALA A 181 -13.94 1.76 0.72
C ALA A 181 -12.76 1.34 1.61
N VAL A 182 -11.55 1.66 1.15
CA VAL A 182 -10.29 1.40 1.84
C VAL A 182 -9.61 2.73 2.13
N THR A 183 -9.06 2.88 3.34
CA THR A 183 -8.25 4.04 3.71
C THR A 183 -6.77 3.64 3.78
N ILE A 184 -5.92 4.40 3.09
CA ILE A 184 -4.45 4.34 3.21
C ILE A 184 -4.01 5.67 3.83
N GLU A 185 -3.37 5.61 4.98
CA GLU A 185 -3.02 6.80 5.77
C GLU A 185 -1.62 6.70 6.36
N ASN A 186 -0.84 7.79 6.29
CA ASN A 186 0.52 7.88 6.82
C ASN A 186 1.42 6.75 6.30
N CYS A 187 1.33 6.44 5.01
CA CYS A 187 2.06 5.34 4.37
C CYS A 187 3.11 5.85 3.40
N VAL A 188 4.14 5.05 3.19
CA VAL A 188 5.22 5.35 2.25
C VAL A 188 5.39 4.21 1.26
N THR A 189 5.61 4.56 -0.01
CA THR A 189 5.90 3.58 -1.07
C THR A 189 7.01 4.06 -1.98
N TYR A 190 7.96 3.17 -2.31
CA TYR A 190 9.07 3.50 -3.18
C TYR A 190 9.68 2.26 -3.87
N ASN A 191 10.38 2.48 -4.98
CA ASN A 191 11.13 1.45 -5.70
C ASN A 191 10.31 0.21 -6.10
N ASN A 192 8.98 0.30 -6.27
CA ASN A 192 8.23 -0.83 -6.79
C ASN A 192 8.42 -0.96 -8.32
N GLY A 193 8.32 -2.17 -8.85
CA GLY A 193 8.61 -2.56 -10.22
C GLY A 193 9.90 -3.37 -10.37
N TRP A 194 10.72 -3.45 -9.33
CA TRP A 194 11.91 -4.32 -9.25
C TRP A 194 12.24 -4.71 -7.81
N LEU A 195 12.94 -5.81 -7.67
CA LEU A 195 13.39 -6.34 -6.39
C LEU A 195 14.71 -5.69 -5.93
N THR A 196 15.03 -5.78 -4.66
CA THR A 196 16.32 -5.28 -4.13
C THR A 196 17.53 -5.98 -4.75
N THR A 197 17.34 -7.20 -5.25
CA THR A 197 18.39 -8.02 -5.88
C THR A 197 18.49 -7.85 -7.39
N ASP A 198 17.56 -7.10 -8.01
CA ASP A 198 17.52 -6.93 -9.46
C ASP A 198 18.61 -5.95 -9.93
N ASP A 199 19.29 -6.28 -10.99
CA ASP A 199 20.15 -5.34 -11.71
C ASP A 199 19.35 -4.61 -12.79
N VAL A 200 18.74 -3.49 -12.40
CA VAL A 200 17.93 -2.66 -13.29
C VAL A 200 18.73 -2.00 -14.41
N THR A 201 20.07 -2.08 -14.37
CA THR A 201 20.96 -1.56 -15.41
C THR A 201 21.34 -2.64 -16.44
N ALA A 202 21.00 -3.90 -16.18
CA ALA A 202 21.30 -5.00 -17.07
C ALA A 202 20.59 -4.85 -18.43
N LYS A 203 21.30 -5.16 -19.51
CA LYS A 203 20.69 -5.11 -20.85
C LYS A 203 19.55 -6.13 -20.96
N GLY A 204 18.37 -5.64 -21.37
CA GLY A 204 17.16 -6.48 -21.50
C GLY A 204 16.46 -6.77 -20.18
N TYR A 205 16.76 -6.02 -19.12
CA TYR A 205 15.99 -6.10 -17.90
C TYR A 205 14.51 -5.75 -18.16
N GLU A 206 13.62 -6.59 -17.65
CA GLU A 206 12.17 -6.39 -17.76
C GLU A 206 11.61 -6.03 -16.37
N TYR A 207 11.03 -4.84 -16.28
CA TYR A 207 10.36 -4.36 -15.07
C TYR A 207 8.99 -5.02 -14.89
N GLY A 208 8.50 -5.05 -13.65
CA GLY A 208 7.09 -5.23 -13.35
C GLY A 208 6.27 -3.96 -13.62
N GLU A 209 4.99 -3.93 -13.22
CA GLU A 209 4.13 -2.73 -13.43
C GLU A 209 4.57 -1.55 -12.54
N GLY A 210 4.82 -1.79 -11.26
CA GLY A 210 5.55 -0.90 -10.36
C GLY A 210 4.90 0.45 -10.06
N ASN A 211 3.59 0.50 -9.84
CA ASN A 211 2.97 1.71 -9.30
C ASN A 211 3.20 1.82 -7.79
N GLY A 212 3.18 3.04 -7.25
CA GLY A 212 3.21 3.26 -5.81
C GLY A 212 1.86 2.94 -5.16
N PHE A 213 0.87 3.80 -5.35
CA PHE A 213 -0.50 3.62 -4.87
C PHE A 213 -1.45 3.47 -6.06
N LYS A 214 -1.98 2.27 -6.27
CA LYS A 214 -2.99 1.96 -7.29
C LYS A 214 -4.36 1.85 -6.64
N LEU A 215 -5.18 2.88 -6.82
CA LEU A 215 -6.42 3.12 -6.07
C LEU A 215 -7.66 2.60 -6.80
N GLY A 216 -7.59 1.44 -7.43
CA GLY A 216 -8.77 0.82 -8.06
C GLY A 216 -8.50 0.09 -9.35
N GLY A 217 -9.53 -0.11 -10.14
CA GLY A 217 -9.48 -0.78 -11.44
C GLY A 217 -10.85 -1.04 -12.03
N GLY A 218 -10.88 -1.52 -13.29
CA GLY A 218 -12.10 -1.95 -13.97
C GLY A 218 -13.22 -0.90 -14.05
N GLN A 219 -12.91 0.38 -13.84
CA GLN A 219 -13.86 1.49 -13.74
C GLN A 219 -14.90 1.32 -12.61
N MET A 220 -14.55 0.51 -11.61
CA MET A 220 -15.40 0.28 -10.43
C MET A 220 -15.22 1.41 -9.42
N LYS A 221 -16.32 1.84 -8.82
CA LYS A 221 -16.29 2.75 -7.66
C LYS A 221 -15.72 2.04 -6.46
N GLY A 222 -15.00 2.76 -5.61
CA GLY A 222 -14.40 2.26 -4.38
C GLY A 222 -14.42 3.29 -3.25
N ALA A 223 -14.62 4.57 -3.58
CA ALA A 223 -14.55 5.68 -2.62
C ALA A 223 -13.30 5.60 -1.72
N HIS A 224 -12.21 5.05 -2.27
CA HIS A 224 -10.96 4.87 -1.52
C HIS A 224 -10.35 6.21 -1.13
N VAL A 225 -9.67 6.24 0.02
CA VAL A 225 -9.02 7.45 0.56
C VAL A 225 -7.52 7.18 0.73
N LEU A 226 -6.70 7.94 0.00
CA LEU A 226 -5.26 8.05 0.24
C LEU A 226 -5.00 9.39 0.92
N LYS A 227 -4.39 9.37 2.11
CA LYS A 227 -4.07 10.62 2.81
C LYS A 227 -2.75 10.59 3.57
N ASN A 228 -2.13 11.77 3.70
CA ASN A 228 -0.88 11.98 4.41
C ASN A 228 0.20 10.97 4.01
N SER A 229 0.32 10.65 2.73
CA SER A 229 1.17 9.55 2.25
C SER A 229 2.15 10.02 1.20
N ILE A 230 3.27 9.32 1.09
CA ILE A 230 4.39 9.68 0.22
C ILE A 230 4.70 8.54 -0.75
N SER A 231 4.86 8.88 -2.02
CA SER A 231 5.26 7.95 -3.09
C SER A 231 6.46 8.51 -3.84
N PHE A 232 7.56 7.75 -3.95
CA PHE A 232 8.73 8.19 -4.69
C PHE A 232 9.50 7.06 -5.36
N ASP A 233 10.21 7.36 -6.44
CA ASP A 233 11.08 6.44 -7.19
C ASP A 233 10.42 5.11 -7.60
N ASN A 234 9.12 5.04 -7.77
CA ASN A 234 8.48 3.85 -8.31
C ASN A 234 8.67 3.79 -9.84
N HIS A 235 8.69 2.59 -10.40
CA HIS A 235 8.94 2.38 -11.82
C HIS A 235 7.88 3.04 -12.69
N ALA A 236 6.60 2.85 -12.36
CA ALA A 236 5.49 3.43 -13.08
C ALA A 236 4.91 4.68 -12.35
N LYS A 237 3.63 4.72 -12.08
CA LYS A 237 2.96 5.89 -11.49
C LYS A 237 3.15 5.93 -9.97
N GLY A 238 3.40 7.10 -9.43
CA GLY A 238 3.44 7.27 -7.97
C GLY A 238 2.06 7.06 -7.34
N ILE A 239 1.05 7.75 -7.88
CA ILE A 239 -0.34 7.63 -7.47
C ILE A 239 -1.20 7.47 -8.73
N THR A 240 -2.03 6.43 -8.76
CA THR A 240 -2.97 6.23 -9.89
C THR A 240 -4.35 5.85 -9.40
N SER A 241 -5.39 6.43 -10.01
CA SER A 241 -6.76 5.98 -9.82
C SER A 241 -7.02 4.63 -10.45
N ASN A 242 -6.20 4.24 -11.42
CA ASN A 242 -6.38 3.04 -12.25
C ASN A 242 -7.84 2.86 -12.70
N SER A 243 -8.44 3.95 -13.17
CA SER A 243 -9.85 4.07 -13.61
C SER A 243 -10.93 4.03 -12.50
N CYS A 244 -10.59 4.04 -11.22
CA CYS A 244 -11.56 4.30 -10.15
C CYS A 244 -12.07 5.74 -10.28
N PRO A 245 -13.40 5.97 -10.35
CA PRO A 245 -13.92 7.30 -10.63
C PRO A 245 -14.15 8.19 -9.40
N ASP A 246 -13.94 7.69 -8.18
CA ASP A 246 -14.36 8.36 -6.94
C ASP A 246 -13.38 8.26 -5.78
N CYS A 247 -12.10 7.99 -6.07
CA CYS A 247 -11.07 8.01 -5.01
C CYS A 247 -10.75 9.45 -4.56
N LYS A 248 -10.24 9.56 -3.32
CA LYS A 248 -9.84 10.81 -2.69
C LYS A 248 -8.35 10.79 -2.38
N ILE A 249 -7.67 11.90 -2.69
CA ILE A 249 -6.25 12.09 -2.42
C ILE A 249 -6.10 13.37 -1.58
N ILE A 250 -5.57 13.23 -0.37
CA ILE A 250 -5.52 14.30 0.62
C ILE A 250 -4.12 14.38 1.22
N ASN A 251 -3.46 15.54 1.12
CA ASN A 251 -2.15 15.81 1.70
C ASN A 251 -1.10 14.76 1.32
N CYS A 252 -0.88 14.54 0.04
CA CYS A 252 0.05 13.53 -0.46
C CYS A 252 1.20 14.15 -1.24
N ILE A 253 2.35 13.48 -1.22
CA ILE A 253 3.52 13.84 -2.02
C ILE A 253 3.79 12.69 -3.00
N SER A 254 3.98 13.02 -4.28
CA SER A 254 4.43 12.11 -5.32
C SER A 254 5.69 12.69 -5.96
N TYR A 255 6.84 12.01 -5.76
CA TYR A 255 8.14 12.56 -6.10
C TYR A 255 8.97 11.58 -6.93
N ASN A 256 9.49 12.03 -8.08
CA ASN A 256 10.39 11.27 -8.93
C ASN A 256 9.92 9.86 -9.32
N ASN A 257 8.62 9.62 -9.34
CA ASN A 257 8.10 8.38 -9.90
C ASN A 257 8.21 8.40 -11.44
N SER A 258 7.83 7.32 -12.10
CA SER A 258 7.85 7.23 -13.57
C SER A 258 9.25 7.13 -14.14
N LEU A 259 10.02 6.15 -13.68
CA LEU A 259 11.30 5.79 -14.30
C LEU A 259 11.11 5.27 -15.72
N ASP A 260 9.92 4.79 -16.03
CA ASP A 260 9.46 4.48 -17.38
C ASP A 260 8.96 5.77 -18.07
N ASN A 261 9.33 5.95 -19.33
CA ASN A 261 8.97 7.15 -20.12
C ASN A 261 7.48 7.21 -20.51
N SER A 262 6.68 6.23 -20.17
CA SER A 262 5.26 6.14 -20.49
C SER A 262 4.33 6.33 -19.28
N ALA A 263 4.89 6.60 -18.10
CA ALA A 263 4.12 6.75 -16.86
C ALA A 263 4.07 8.20 -16.36
N TYR A 264 3.24 8.45 -15.39
CA TYR A 264 3.00 9.74 -14.74
C TYR A 264 3.42 9.70 -13.28
N ASN A 265 3.80 10.82 -12.73
CA ASN A 265 3.96 10.93 -11.28
C ASN A 265 2.59 10.77 -10.57
N VAL A 266 1.55 11.40 -11.13
CA VAL A 266 0.16 11.20 -10.71
C VAL A 266 -0.74 10.98 -11.94
N GLY A 267 -1.49 9.89 -11.94
CA GLY A 267 -2.42 9.56 -13.03
C GLY A 267 -3.85 9.32 -12.53
N LEU A 268 -4.71 10.31 -12.67
CA LEU A 268 -6.14 10.22 -12.37
C LEU A 268 -6.93 10.16 -13.66
N ASN A 269 -7.19 8.96 -14.13
CA ASN A 269 -7.90 8.74 -15.39
C ASN A 269 -9.12 7.87 -15.19
N THR A 270 -10.16 8.19 -15.93
CA THR A 270 -11.36 7.36 -16.10
C THR A 270 -11.84 7.47 -17.53
N LYS A 271 -12.51 6.45 -18.04
CA LYS A 271 -13.24 6.54 -19.31
C LYS A 271 -14.55 7.31 -19.15
N ASP A 272 -15.05 7.41 -17.92
CA ASP A 272 -16.22 8.22 -17.63
C ASP A 272 -15.77 9.68 -17.50
N SER A 273 -16.37 10.57 -18.30
CA SER A 273 -16.13 12.01 -18.22
C SER A 273 -16.66 12.66 -16.95
N ASN A 274 -17.24 11.88 -16.03
CA ASN A 274 -17.85 12.36 -14.81
C ASN A 274 -16.84 12.52 -13.67
N ILE A 275 -15.89 13.43 -13.85
CA ILE A 275 -14.80 13.79 -12.96
C ILE A 275 -15.29 14.35 -11.59
N LYS A 276 -16.58 14.53 -11.41
CA LYS A 276 -17.15 15.23 -10.24
C LYS A 276 -17.04 14.46 -8.92
N ALA A 277 -16.69 13.20 -8.98
CA ALA A 277 -16.62 12.33 -7.80
C ALA A 277 -15.25 12.31 -7.12
N TRP A 278 -14.18 12.77 -7.78
CA TRP A 278 -12.86 12.82 -7.17
C TRP A 278 -12.66 14.03 -6.27
N GLU A 279 -11.89 13.82 -5.22
CA GLU A 279 -11.42 14.87 -4.34
C GLU A 279 -9.90 14.83 -4.28
N VAL A 280 -9.25 15.92 -4.65
CA VAL A 280 -7.80 16.09 -4.54
C VAL A 280 -7.50 17.40 -3.85
N THR A 281 -6.83 17.33 -2.71
CA THR A 281 -6.43 18.52 -1.96
C THR A 281 -5.11 18.30 -1.25
N GLY A 282 -4.23 19.30 -1.27
CA GLY A 282 -2.91 19.21 -0.65
C GLY A 282 -1.98 18.22 -1.35
N LEU A 283 -2.05 18.13 -2.68
CA LEU A 283 -1.15 17.30 -3.47
C LEU A 283 0.07 18.10 -3.90
N ILE A 284 1.27 17.54 -3.67
CA ILE A 284 2.50 17.97 -4.35
C ILE A 284 2.97 16.83 -5.24
N SER A 285 2.96 17.05 -6.55
CA SER A 285 3.61 16.21 -7.54
C SER A 285 4.85 16.95 -8.03
N LEU A 286 6.04 16.38 -7.84
CA LEU A 286 7.30 17.04 -8.16
C LEU A 286 8.27 16.04 -8.77
N ASN A 287 8.95 16.44 -9.84
CA ASN A 287 10.03 15.68 -10.45
C ASN A 287 11.28 16.55 -10.58
N ASN A 288 12.44 15.98 -10.34
CA ASN A 288 13.67 16.57 -10.81
C ASN A 288 13.84 16.27 -12.31
N SER A 289 14.60 17.12 -13.01
CA SER A 289 14.75 17.09 -14.47
C SER A 289 15.31 15.78 -15.06
N LYS A 290 15.58 14.77 -14.24
CA LYS A 290 16.25 13.53 -14.68
C LYS A 290 15.29 12.41 -15.04
N ASN A 291 14.12 12.32 -14.43
CA ASN A 291 13.38 11.07 -14.35
C ASN A 291 12.08 11.01 -15.13
N THR A 292 11.32 12.07 -15.32
CA THR A 292 10.07 11.91 -16.05
C THR A 292 9.87 12.98 -17.10
N LYS A 293 9.11 12.63 -18.12
CA LYS A 293 8.85 13.45 -19.28
C LYS A 293 7.37 13.63 -19.55
N LEU A 294 6.51 12.95 -18.78
CA LEU A 294 5.07 13.06 -18.95
C LEU A 294 4.50 13.97 -17.87
N GLU A 295 3.64 14.86 -18.30
CA GLU A 295 2.81 15.66 -17.40
C GLU A 295 1.86 14.78 -16.59
N ASP A 296 1.48 15.22 -15.41
CA ASP A 296 0.47 14.53 -14.61
C ASP A 296 -0.87 14.52 -15.33
N LEU A 297 -1.54 13.39 -15.28
CA LEU A 297 -2.88 13.24 -15.81
C LEU A 297 -3.92 13.55 -14.72
N ILE A 298 -4.15 14.83 -14.45
CA ILE A 298 -5.13 15.30 -13.47
C ILE A 298 -6.15 16.19 -14.17
N PRO A 299 -7.46 15.88 -14.06
CA PRO A 299 -8.51 16.71 -14.65
C PRO A 299 -8.45 18.16 -14.21
N PHE A 300 -8.58 19.10 -15.15
CA PHE A 300 -8.47 20.54 -14.88
C PHE A 300 -9.40 21.03 -13.76
N ALA A 301 -10.56 20.41 -13.59
CA ALA A 301 -11.51 20.75 -12.51
C ALA A 301 -10.96 20.50 -11.09
N LEU A 302 -9.86 19.73 -10.96
CA LEU A 302 -9.19 19.43 -9.69
C LEU A 302 -7.96 20.32 -9.45
N HIS A 303 -7.61 21.19 -10.39
CA HIS A 303 -6.56 22.18 -10.19
C HIS A 303 -7.04 23.24 -9.18
N SER A 304 -6.28 23.44 -8.12
CA SER A 304 -6.60 24.36 -7.03
C SER A 304 -5.35 25.11 -6.55
N GLU A 305 -5.50 26.05 -5.65
CA GLU A 305 -4.36 26.72 -5.02
C GLU A 305 -3.56 25.81 -4.06
N ASN A 306 -4.14 24.67 -3.65
CA ASN A 306 -3.53 23.73 -2.73
C ASN A 306 -2.97 22.48 -3.44
N ASN A 307 -3.03 22.40 -4.76
CA ASN A 307 -2.51 21.27 -5.53
C ASN A 307 -1.43 21.74 -6.48
N TYR A 308 -0.24 21.20 -6.34
CA TYR A 308 0.91 21.48 -7.20
C TYR A 308 1.11 20.29 -8.14
N ILE A 309 0.84 20.52 -9.42
CA ILE A 309 0.72 19.50 -10.46
C ILE A 309 1.89 19.66 -11.44
N TYR A 310 2.56 18.58 -11.76
CA TYR A 310 3.67 18.55 -12.69
C TYR A 310 3.16 18.61 -14.14
N ASP A 311 3.62 19.61 -14.90
CA ASP A 311 3.18 19.88 -16.29
C ASP A 311 4.15 19.34 -17.35
N GLY A 312 5.09 18.48 -16.96
CA GLY A 312 6.15 17.96 -17.82
C GLY A 312 7.46 18.76 -17.75
N ALA A 313 7.46 19.92 -17.11
CA ALA A 313 8.62 20.78 -16.93
C ALA A 313 8.82 21.22 -15.47
N ALA A 314 7.72 21.59 -14.79
CA ALA A 314 7.73 22.06 -13.41
C ALA A 314 6.35 21.81 -12.75
N SER A 315 6.23 22.10 -11.48
CA SER A 315 5.01 21.86 -10.72
C SER A 315 4.38 23.18 -10.30
N TYR A 316 3.14 23.41 -10.68
CA TYR A 316 2.42 24.65 -10.41
C TYR A 316 1.04 24.41 -9.81
N ASN A 317 0.60 25.34 -8.95
CA ASN A 317 -0.80 25.43 -8.57
C ASN A 317 -1.59 26.29 -9.58
N ASN A 318 -2.91 26.41 -9.38
CA ASN A 318 -3.76 27.19 -10.28
C ASN A 318 -3.59 28.73 -10.15
N LYS A 319 -2.76 29.20 -9.23
CA LYS A 319 -2.36 30.63 -9.09
C LYS A 319 -1.00 30.91 -9.78
N GLY A 320 -0.35 29.90 -10.32
CA GLY A 320 0.99 30.00 -10.92
C GLY A 320 2.13 30.00 -9.90
N GLU A 321 1.87 29.63 -8.65
CA GLU A 321 2.92 29.41 -7.66
C GLU A 321 3.61 28.08 -7.98
N GLN A 322 4.94 28.08 -8.01
CA GLN A 322 5.75 26.92 -8.33
C GLN A 322 6.20 26.20 -7.05
N ALA A 323 5.96 24.88 -6.96
CA ALA A 323 6.63 24.03 -6.02
C ALA A 323 8.03 23.66 -6.51
N THR A 324 9.00 23.67 -5.60
CA THR A 324 10.39 23.34 -5.88
C THR A 324 10.98 22.43 -4.81
N GLU A 325 12.12 21.79 -5.11
CA GLU A 325 12.85 20.96 -4.14
C GLU A 325 13.28 21.74 -2.90
N ASP A 326 13.48 23.06 -3.02
CA ASP A 326 13.85 23.95 -1.89
C ASP A 326 12.78 24.00 -0.78
N TRP A 327 11.58 23.52 -1.04
CA TRP A 327 10.52 23.43 -0.04
C TRP A 327 10.76 22.32 0.98
N PHE A 328 11.65 21.37 0.67
CA PHE A 328 11.90 20.21 1.50
C PHE A 328 13.25 20.30 2.25
N GLU A 329 13.31 19.68 3.43
CA GLU A 329 14.53 19.56 4.21
C GLU A 329 15.57 18.67 3.51
N ASN A 330 15.10 17.57 2.90
CA ASN A 330 15.91 16.61 2.19
C ASN A 330 15.13 16.04 0.97
N VAL A 331 15.77 15.95 -0.18
CA VAL A 331 15.23 15.34 -1.39
C VAL A 331 16.11 14.21 -1.93
N ASP A 332 17.11 13.78 -1.17
CA ASP A 332 18.00 12.68 -1.52
C ASP A 332 17.31 11.34 -1.28
N THR A 333 16.72 10.78 -2.34
CA THR A 333 16.00 9.51 -2.29
C THR A 333 16.90 8.28 -2.11
N SER A 334 18.22 8.45 -2.03
CA SER A 334 19.12 7.38 -1.59
C SER A 334 18.95 7.07 -0.10
N VAL A 335 18.50 8.05 0.69
CA VAL A 335 18.09 7.88 2.08
C VAL A 335 16.73 7.19 2.12
N LYS A 336 16.66 5.99 2.69
CA LYS A 336 15.43 5.21 2.73
C LYS A 336 14.72 5.33 4.07
N PRO A 337 13.37 5.35 4.07
CA PRO A 337 12.60 5.31 5.31
C PRO A 337 12.95 4.09 6.16
N THR A 338 12.94 4.28 7.46
CA THR A 338 13.12 3.21 8.45
C THR A 338 11.96 3.25 9.46
N ARG A 339 11.94 2.32 10.39
CA ARG A 339 10.93 2.29 11.44
C ARG A 339 11.54 2.60 12.80
N ASN A 340 10.89 3.49 13.54
CA ASN A 340 11.23 3.80 14.93
C ASN A 340 10.74 2.66 15.86
N GLU A 341 11.26 2.61 17.08
CA GLU A 341 10.86 1.62 18.09
C GLU A 341 9.37 1.68 18.45
N ASP A 342 8.75 2.86 18.38
CA ASP A 342 7.32 3.06 18.63
C ASP A 342 6.43 2.67 17.44
N GLY A 343 7.03 2.19 16.36
CA GLY A 343 6.37 1.75 15.15
C GLY A 343 6.06 2.87 14.14
N THR A 344 6.39 4.11 14.41
CA THR A 344 6.26 5.21 13.45
C THR A 344 7.32 5.13 12.35
N ILE A 345 7.05 5.72 11.19
CA ILE A 345 8.01 5.80 10.09
C ILE A 345 8.99 6.93 10.36
N ASN A 346 10.29 6.66 10.21
CA ASN A 346 11.33 7.66 10.21
C ASN A 346 11.74 7.97 8.77
N MET A 347 11.35 9.12 8.28
CA MET A 347 11.70 9.59 6.93
C MET A 347 13.11 10.18 6.84
N HIS A 348 13.87 10.32 7.93
CA HIS A 348 15.18 10.97 7.95
C HIS A 348 15.15 12.35 7.26
N ASN A 349 14.09 13.12 7.50
CA ASN A 349 13.77 14.40 6.86
C ASN A 349 13.55 14.33 5.34
N LEU A 350 13.54 13.13 4.72
CA LEU A 350 13.24 12.97 3.31
C LEU A 350 11.82 13.45 3.01
N LEU A 351 11.69 14.36 2.06
CA LEU A 351 10.44 14.99 1.63
C LEU A 351 9.65 15.66 2.78
N LEU A 352 10.32 16.03 3.87
CA LEU A 352 9.76 16.82 4.95
C LEU A 352 9.70 18.30 4.53
N LEU A 353 8.51 18.88 4.52
CA LEU A 353 8.30 20.28 4.19
C LEU A 353 8.89 21.20 5.27
N LYS A 354 9.69 22.20 4.87
CA LYS A 354 10.18 23.28 5.73
C LYS A 354 9.05 24.18 6.24
N ASP A 355 8.01 24.36 5.41
CA ASP A 355 6.81 25.13 5.73
C ASP A 355 5.56 24.30 5.49
N THR A 356 4.94 23.84 6.56
CA THR A 356 3.74 22.98 6.52
C THR A 356 2.47 23.74 6.13
N SER A 357 2.52 25.08 6.01
CA SER A 357 1.39 25.86 5.51
C SER A 357 1.15 25.71 3.99
N LYS A 358 2.14 25.18 3.27
CA LYS A 358 2.07 24.99 1.80
C LYS A 358 1.04 23.94 1.39
N ILE A 359 0.95 22.87 2.15
CA ILE A 359 -0.14 21.88 2.09
C ILE A 359 -0.46 21.46 3.52
N GLY A 360 -1.67 21.00 3.81
CA GLY A 360 -1.97 20.34 5.07
C GLY A 360 -0.94 19.22 5.31
N ARG A 361 -0.66 18.89 6.55
CA ARG A 361 0.44 18.01 6.97
C ARG A 361 0.52 16.71 6.17
N ALA A 362 1.34 16.64 5.12
CA ALA A 362 1.87 15.39 4.61
C ALA A 362 3.11 15.03 5.47
N HIS A 363 2.85 14.56 6.68
CA HIS A 363 3.88 14.00 7.55
C HIS A 363 3.48 12.56 7.82
N VAL A 364 4.33 11.66 7.38
CA VAL A 364 4.24 10.24 7.70
C VAL A 364 4.94 9.99 9.02
#